data_07d9bb461ea03f6ab7b7d700f24dc368
#
_entry.id   07d9bb461ea03f6ab7b7d700f24dc368
#
_cell.length_a   1.000
_cell.length_b   1.000
_cell.length_c   1.000
_cell.angle_alpha   90.00
_cell.angle_beta   90.00
_cell.angle_gamma   90.00
#
_symmetry.space_group_name_H-M   'P 1'
#
loop_
_entity.id
_entity.type
_entity.pdbx_description
1 polymer ?
#
loop_
_entity_poly.entity_id
_entity_poly.type
_entity_poly.pdbx_seq_one_letter_code
_entity_poly.pdbx_strand_id
1 'polypeptide(L)'
;MSKKTRIIILSILAILIVVVLSIGITTAFMKPVEQGGNLTEISLSSCAKIKLTGTSSVNLSNSYPMSRNRGFQTTPYSFTVTSYCETFVGFNLYIATLNTNTIEASNIRYILTSKGSKEVVSEGLLSEATNGASDFDDALKTELNAGLKGTYGNIYKIYNDSISLKGNKEYDLYLFVDENATNTTMGKTFSAGVAVKAYDREPNSLGEFCGSGENLGECIINFRMAYGNENSKIFYHNTYDSTLSDDSYRFFGASEDVENFVCFGSNESPCPKENLYRIIGLFYETEHGVVGQGLVKLIKYYYATKEQLGTIGYEKSFEIAPDYSDVPSYKGYLSQIDLYFWDESDISATSSEIPWDRSTLYGQNLEFFLNAFSNDWIEKIQLVDWKLGGEIIDEDTDNAFSAYAKEINTNSENPVNAYMGLMYLSDFVFASDIDSWSKTFSENRENYANINNWISMGFNDWTISKYKINDVKLPVYIGNLIETSAVRPTFYLVNSVSYVSGSGTISDPIRIN
;
A
#
# COMPACT_ATOMS: atom_id res chain seq x y z
N MET A 1 -30.65 -7.88 -77.29
CA MET A 1 -30.52 -8.41 -75.94
C MET A 1 -31.81 -9.08 -75.52
N SER A 2 -31.80 -10.37 -75.18
CA SER A 2 -33.02 -11.11 -74.89
C SER A 2 -33.68 -10.60 -73.58
N LYS A 3 -35.00 -10.80 -73.50
CA LYS A 3 -35.78 -10.38 -72.29
C LYS A 3 -35.24 -11.01 -71.01
N LYS A 4 -34.72 -12.23 -71.09
CA LYS A 4 -34.05 -12.94 -70.00
C LYS A 4 -32.71 -12.28 -69.56
N THR A 5 -31.91 -11.84 -70.54
CA THR A 5 -30.63 -11.16 -70.28
C THR A 5 -30.84 -9.80 -69.59
N ARG A 6 -31.89 -9.06 -69.92
CA ARG A 6 -32.27 -7.81 -69.25
C ARG A 6 -32.70 -8.00 -67.79
N ILE A 7 -33.45 -9.07 -67.51
CA ILE A 7 -33.88 -9.36 -66.14
C ILE A 7 -32.69 -9.76 -65.30
N ILE A 8 -31.76 -10.55 -65.78
CA ILE A 8 -30.53 -10.96 -65.05
C ILE A 8 -29.66 -9.72 -64.74
N ILE A 9 -29.47 -8.83 -65.72
CA ILE A 9 -28.66 -7.61 -65.50
C ILE A 9 -29.31 -6.70 -64.49
N LEU A 10 -30.65 -6.52 -64.55
CA LEU A 10 -31.38 -5.70 -63.57
C LEU A 10 -31.33 -6.30 -62.15
N SER A 11 -31.40 -7.64 -62.03
CA SER A 11 -31.28 -8.33 -60.74
C SER A 11 -29.88 -8.21 -60.16
N ILE A 12 -28.83 -8.33 -60.97
CA ILE A 12 -27.46 -8.12 -60.54
C ILE A 12 -27.23 -6.65 -60.12
N LEU A 13 -27.77 -5.70 -60.87
CA LEU A 13 -27.66 -4.30 -60.54
C LEU A 13 -28.39 -3.94 -59.24
N ALA A 14 -29.57 -4.52 -59.01
CA ALA A 14 -30.34 -4.34 -57.75
C ALA A 14 -29.57 -4.94 -56.53
N ILE A 15 -28.98 -6.13 -56.70
CA ILE A 15 -28.15 -6.74 -55.64
C ILE A 15 -26.90 -5.89 -55.38
N LEU A 16 -26.24 -5.39 -56.42
CA LEU A 16 -25.09 -4.50 -56.29
C LEU A 16 -25.44 -3.19 -55.57
N ILE A 17 -26.59 -2.61 -55.85
CA ILE A 17 -27.10 -1.40 -55.17
C ILE A 17 -27.37 -1.70 -53.69
N VAL A 18 -27.98 -2.83 -53.35
CA VAL A 18 -28.24 -3.24 -51.97
C VAL A 18 -26.94 -3.48 -51.23
N VAL A 19 -25.95 -4.14 -51.85
CA VAL A 19 -24.61 -4.37 -51.26
C VAL A 19 -23.88 -3.04 -51.06
N VAL A 20 -23.89 -2.15 -52.05
CA VAL A 20 -23.25 -0.81 -51.92
C VAL A 20 -23.95 0.03 -50.86
N LEU A 21 -25.27 -0.01 -50.77
CA LEU A 21 -26.02 0.68 -49.71
C LEU A 21 -25.74 0.05 -48.34
N SER A 22 -25.68 -1.27 -48.22
CA SER A 22 -25.34 -1.92 -46.94
C SER A 22 -23.90 -1.64 -46.51
N ILE A 23 -22.93 -1.67 -47.45
CA ILE A 23 -21.53 -1.29 -47.16
C ILE A 23 -21.45 0.22 -46.84
N GLY A 24 -22.16 1.07 -47.60
CA GLY A 24 -22.20 2.51 -47.33
C GLY A 24 -22.83 2.84 -45.99
N ILE A 25 -23.89 2.15 -45.57
CA ILE A 25 -24.51 2.28 -44.26
C ILE A 25 -23.54 1.76 -43.18
N THR A 26 -22.91 0.58 -43.39
CA THR A 26 -21.98 0.01 -42.40
C THR A 26 -20.73 0.88 -42.25
N THR A 27 -20.20 1.44 -43.33
CA THR A 27 -19.02 2.34 -43.24
C THR A 27 -19.37 3.73 -42.71
N ALA A 28 -20.62 4.22 -42.95
CA ALA A 28 -21.08 5.47 -42.33
C ALA A 28 -21.25 5.35 -40.80
N PHE A 29 -21.53 4.13 -40.30
CA PHE A 29 -21.64 3.85 -38.86
C PHE A 29 -20.33 3.46 -38.20
N MET A 30 -19.27 3.17 -38.98
CA MET A 30 -17.95 2.79 -38.48
C MET A 30 -16.92 3.92 -38.57
N LYS A 31 -17.32 5.16 -38.48
CA LYS A 31 -16.34 6.22 -38.28
C LYS A 31 -15.79 6.09 -36.87
N PRO A 32 -14.45 5.96 -36.73
CA PRO A 32 -13.81 6.05 -35.40
C PRO A 32 -14.22 7.39 -34.77
N VAL A 33 -14.35 7.40 -33.46
CA VAL A 33 -14.55 8.61 -32.67
C VAL A 33 -13.47 9.62 -33.11
N GLU A 34 -13.85 10.65 -33.87
CA GLU A 34 -12.92 11.74 -34.15
C GLU A 34 -12.72 12.50 -32.84
N GLN A 35 -11.55 12.31 -32.24
CA GLN A 35 -11.09 13.12 -31.12
C GLN A 35 -10.83 14.53 -31.66
N GLY A 36 -11.79 15.40 -31.56
CA GLY A 36 -11.67 16.77 -32.05
C GLY A 36 -12.18 17.79 -31.03
N GLY A 37 -11.29 18.60 -30.53
CA GLY A 37 -11.56 19.76 -29.68
C GLY A 37 -10.62 19.87 -28.47
N ASN A 38 -10.09 21.05 -28.25
CA ASN A 38 -9.21 21.35 -27.12
C ASN A 38 -10.01 21.30 -25.81
N LEU A 39 -9.76 20.32 -24.96
CA LEU A 39 -10.15 20.46 -23.55
C LEU A 39 -9.20 21.44 -22.88
N THR A 40 -9.79 22.39 -22.20
CA THR A 40 -9.06 23.31 -21.35
C THR A 40 -8.88 22.65 -19.99
N GLU A 41 -7.69 22.78 -19.44
CA GLU A 41 -7.39 22.35 -18.09
C GLU A 41 -8.25 23.14 -17.10
N ILE A 42 -9.07 22.44 -16.34
CA ILE A 42 -9.89 23.06 -15.30
C ILE A 42 -9.30 22.67 -13.96
N SER A 43 -8.33 23.47 -13.50
CA SER A 43 -7.72 23.32 -12.17
C SER A 43 -8.48 24.23 -11.22
N LEU A 44 -9.20 23.64 -10.29
CA LEU A 44 -10.08 24.35 -9.35
C LEU A 44 -9.42 24.55 -7.98
N SER A 45 -8.12 24.38 -7.90
CA SER A 45 -7.34 24.64 -6.69
C SER A 45 -6.07 25.41 -7.02
N SER A 46 -5.54 26.13 -6.04
CA SER A 46 -4.31 26.93 -6.22
C SER A 46 -3.07 26.06 -6.45
N CYS A 47 -3.06 24.82 -5.98
CA CYS A 47 -1.87 23.98 -5.93
C CYS A 47 -2.00 22.60 -6.61
N ALA A 48 -3.20 22.09 -6.92
CA ALA A 48 -3.36 20.89 -7.72
C ALA A 48 -3.85 21.21 -9.12
N LYS A 49 -3.15 20.72 -10.14
CA LYS A 49 -3.44 20.97 -11.55
C LYS A 49 -3.59 19.68 -12.32
N ILE A 50 -4.54 19.66 -13.23
CA ILE A 50 -4.61 18.63 -14.28
C ILE A 50 -3.75 19.11 -15.45
N LYS A 51 -2.87 18.23 -15.92
CA LYS A 51 -2.22 18.35 -17.21
C LYS A 51 -2.64 17.20 -18.10
N LEU A 52 -3.26 17.52 -19.22
CA LEU A 52 -3.64 16.54 -20.20
C LEU A 52 -2.42 16.14 -21.04
N THR A 53 -2.16 14.84 -21.16
CA THR A 53 -1.01 14.30 -21.89
C THR A 53 -1.38 13.82 -23.29
N GLY A 54 -2.62 14.10 -23.75
CA GLY A 54 -3.11 13.71 -25.07
C GLY A 54 -3.98 14.77 -25.76
N THR A 55 -4.40 14.51 -26.98
CA THR A 55 -5.34 15.35 -27.73
C THR A 55 -6.77 15.17 -27.17
N SER A 56 -7.35 16.14 -26.79
CA SER A 56 -8.04 16.54 -25.61
C SER A 56 -9.46 16.99 -25.87
N SER A 57 -10.38 16.14 -26.34
CA SER A 57 -11.78 16.26 -25.99
C SER A 57 -12.49 14.92 -26.20
N VAL A 58 -13.35 14.59 -25.26
CA VAL A 58 -14.29 13.51 -25.45
C VAL A 58 -15.47 14.08 -26.22
N ASN A 59 -15.52 13.82 -27.50
CA ASN A 59 -16.68 14.14 -28.34
C ASN A 59 -17.20 12.83 -28.96
N LEU A 60 -18.33 12.37 -28.46
CA LEU A 60 -19.02 11.20 -28.99
C LEU A 60 -20.08 11.65 -30.03
N SER A 61 -19.61 12.06 -31.20
CA SER A 61 -20.54 12.31 -32.33
C SER A 61 -20.65 11.06 -33.20
N ASN A 62 -21.87 10.66 -33.53
CA ASN A 62 -22.16 9.47 -34.35
C ASN A 62 -21.63 8.16 -33.79
N SER A 63 -21.49 8.05 -32.45
CA SER A 63 -21.10 6.82 -31.78
C SER A 63 -22.24 5.80 -31.77
N TYR A 64 -21.90 4.54 -31.91
CA TYR A 64 -22.83 3.42 -31.76
C TYR A 64 -22.67 2.72 -30.42
N PRO A 65 -23.72 2.06 -29.91
CA PRO A 65 -23.64 1.27 -28.69
C PRO A 65 -22.60 0.16 -28.80
N MET A 66 -21.79 -0.04 -27.76
CA MET A 66 -20.76 -1.09 -27.72
C MET A 66 -20.67 -1.73 -26.33
N SER A 67 -20.26 -2.99 -26.32
CA SER A 67 -20.03 -3.72 -25.08
C SER A 67 -18.87 -3.12 -24.29
N ARG A 68 -18.86 -3.37 -22.98
CA ARG A 68 -17.76 -2.94 -22.08
C ARG A 68 -16.39 -3.32 -22.62
N ASN A 69 -16.22 -4.58 -23.04
CA ASN A 69 -14.94 -5.06 -23.56
C ASN A 69 -14.48 -4.33 -24.81
N ARG A 70 -15.40 -3.98 -25.69
CA ARG A 70 -15.10 -3.22 -26.91
C ARG A 70 -14.83 -1.76 -26.61
N GLY A 71 -15.57 -1.17 -25.69
CA GLY A 71 -15.33 0.19 -25.19
C GLY A 71 -13.95 0.33 -24.56
N PHE A 72 -13.50 -0.68 -23.80
CA PHE A 72 -12.18 -0.73 -23.18
C PHE A 72 -11.02 -0.90 -24.19
N GLN A 73 -11.31 -1.24 -25.44
CA GLN A 73 -10.32 -1.33 -26.52
C GLN A 73 -10.22 -0.04 -27.35
N THR A 74 -11.04 0.96 -27.05
CA THR A 74 -10.96 2.27 -27.72
C THR A 74 -9.73 3.04 -27.23
N THR A 75 -9.36 4.11 -27.93
CA THR A 75 -8.29 4.99 -27.48
C THR A 75 -8.75 5.74 -26.23
N PRO A 76 -8.04 5.62 -25.11
CA PRO A 76 -8.39 6.33 -23.89
C PRO A 76 -8.05 7.82 -23.99
N TYR A 77 -8.67 8.55 -23.12
CA TYR A 77 -8.35 9.91 -22.81
C TYR A 77 -7.35 9.93 -21.65
N SER A 78 -6.05 10.17 -21.96
CA SER A 78 -4.98 10.14 -20.97
C SER A 78 -4.73 11.51 -20.35
N PHE A 79 -4.62 11.56 -19.04
CA PHE A 79 -4.31 12.79 -18.32
C PHE A 79 -3.47 12.51 -17.06
N THR A 80 -2.79 13.57 -16.58
CA THR A 80 -1.98 13.55 -15.37
C THR A 80 -2.57 14.56 -14.38
N VAL A 81 -2.79 14.14 -13.15
CA VAL A 81 -3.02 15.03 -12.01
C VAL A 81 -1.68 15.32 -11.37
N THR A 82 -1.30 16.59 -11.26
CA THR A 82 -0.04 17.03 -10.66
C THR A 82 -0.32 17.90 -9.44
N SER A 83 0.28 17.56 -8.30
CA SER A 83 0.28 18.41 -7.12
C SER A 83 1.48 19.37 -7.12
N TYR A 84 1.20 20.65 -6.89
CA TYR A 84 2.18 21.68 -6.57
C TYR A 84 2.01 22.14 -5.12
N CYS A 85 1.20 21.44 -4.35
CA CYS A 85 0.95 21.72 -2.95
C CYS A 85 2.19 21.42 -2.12
N GLU A 86 2.35 22.14 -1.02
CA GLU A 86 3.40 21.86 -0.03
C GLU A 86 2.96 20.82 1.01
N THR A 87 1.74 20.35 0.89
CA THR A 87 1.12 19.34 1.76
C THR A 87 0.47 18.25 0.92
N PHE A 88 0.21 17.12 1.53
CA PHE A 88 -0.63 16.07 0.99
C PHE A 88 -2.05 16.60 0.75
N VAL A 89 -2.66 16.25 -0.37
CA VAL A 89 -4.01 16.70 -0.72
C VAL A 89 -4.84 15.57 -1.30
N GLY A 90 -6.11 15.53 -0.94
CA GLY A 90 -7.10 14.76 -1.65
C GLY A 90 -7.54 15.48 -2.92
N PHE A 91 -8.01 14.74 -3.91
CA PHE A 91 -8.67 15.33 -5.07
C PHE A 91 -9.84 14.48 -5.53
N ASN A 92 -10.83 15.17 -6.09
CA ASN A 92 -11.94 14.54 -6.76
C ASN A 92 -11.80 14.75 -8.26
N LEU A 93 -12.08 13.69 -9.04
CA LEU A 93 -12.21 13.74 -10.49
C LEU A 93 -13.67 13.80 -10.89
N TYR A 94 -13.96 14.69 -11.82
CA TYR A 94 -15.30 14.91 -12.33
C TYR A 94 -15.35 14.83 -13.86
N ILE A 95 -16.49 14.36 -14.36
CA ILE A 95 -16.87 14.55 -15.75
C ILE A 95 -17.96 15.64 -15.76
N ALA A 96 -17.63 16.78 -16.36
CA ALA A 96 -18.57 17.88 -16.57
C ALA A 96 -19.09 17.84 -18.00
N THR A 97 -20.41 17.70 -18.16
CA THR A 97 -21.06 17.60 -19.45
C THR A 97 -21.53 18.97 -19.96
N LEU A 98 -21.61 19.16 -21.28
CA LEU A 98 -22.25 20.35 -21.86
C LEU A 98 -23.76 20.24 -21.79
N ASN A 99 -24.44 21.37 -21.57
CA ASN A 99 -25.89 21.44 -21.58
C ASN A 99 -26.49 21.26 -22.98
N THR A 100 -25.67 21.33 -24.02
CA THR A 100 -26.05 21.09 -25.43
C THR A 100 -26.04 19.62 -25.84
N ASN A 101 -25.65 18.73 -24.93
CA ASN A 101 -25.62 17.30 -25.18
C ASN A 101 -27.05 16.79 -25.50
N THR A 102 -27.13 15.92 -26.49
CA THR A 102 -28.38 15.27 -26.88
C THR A 102 -28.41 13.79 -26.54
N ILE A 103 -27.23 13.17 -26.20
CA ILE A 103 -27.15 11.84 -25.58
C ILE A 103 -27.26 12.02 -24.07
N GLU A 104 -28.17 11.28 -23.46
CA GLU A 104 -28.36 11.27 -22.01
C GLU A 104 -27.22 10.53 -21.31
N ALA A 105 -26.85 10.95 -20.09
CA ALA A 105 -25.82 10.34 -19.28
C ALA A 105 -26.06 8.85 -18.94
N SER A 106 -27.32 8.43 -18.90
CA SER A 106 -27.73 7.03 -18.73
C SER A 106 -27.30 6.10 -19.87
N ASN A 107 -26.95 6.68 -21.03
CA ASN A 107 -26.44 5.95 -22.18
C ASN A 107 -24.94 6.04 -22.34
N ILE A 108 -24.23 6.67 -21.43
CA ILE A 108 -22.77 6.83 -21.44
C ILE A 108 -22.15 6.01 -20.32
N ARG A 109 -21.22 5.12 -20.69
CA ARG A 109 -20.37 4.38 -19.76
C ARG A 109 -18.98 4.99 -19.70
N TYR A 110 -18.43 5.04 -18.50
CA TYR A 110 -17.03 5.40 -18.28
C TYR A 110 -16.26 4.24 -17.66
N ILE A 111 -14.96 4.16 -17.96
CA ILE A 111 -13.99 3.30 -17.30
C ILE A 111 -12.75 4.17 -17.07
N LEU A 112 -12.31 4.27 -15.82
CA LEU A 112 -11.10 4.96 -15.42
C LEU A 112 -10.07 3.92 -14.96
N THR A 113 -8.85 4.00 -15.47
CA THR A 113 -7.75 3.12 -15.09
C THR A 113 -6.54 3.92 -14.67
N SER A 114 -5.68 3.34 -13.84
CA SER A 114 -4.31 3.83 -13.68
C SER A 114 -3.54 3.60 -14.96
N LYS A 115 -2.83 4.62 -15.44
CA LYS A 115 -2.07 4.52 -16.69
C LYS A 115 -0.98 3.47 -16.58
N GLY A 116 -0.90 2.60 -17.58
CA GLY A 116 0.11 1.56 -17.68
C GLY A 116 -0.28 0.22 -17.07
N SER A 117 -0.95 0.17 -15.92
CA SER A 117 -1.39 -1.10 -15.30
C SER A 117 -2.67 -1.66 -15.94
N LYS A 118 -3.49 -0.83 -16.56
CA LYS A 118 -4.87 -1.12 -16.98
C LYS A 118 -5.78 -1.58 -15.84
N GLU A 119 -5.38 -1.34 -14.62
CA GLU A 119 -6.20 -1.59 -13.44
C GLU A 119 -7.36 -0.60 -13.40
N VAL A 120 -8.58 -1.12 -13.35
CA VAL A 120 -9.79 -0.31 -13.29
C VAL A 120 -9.95 0.22 -11.87
N VAL A 121 -9.86 1.55 -11.72
CA VAL A 121 -10.04 2.24 -10.43
C VAL A 121 -11.45 2.76 -10.23
N SER A 122 -12.19 3.00 -11.33
CA SER A 122 -13.61 3.37 -11.27
C SER A 122 -14.29 3.08 -12.60
N GLU A 123 -15.53 2.60 -12.60
CA GLU A 123 -16.34 2.40 -13.80
C GLU A 123 -17.84 2.43 -13.48
N GLY A 124 -18.65 2.74 -14.47
CA GLY A 124 -20.12 2.72 -14.35
C GLY A 124 -20.83 3.44 -15.49
N LEU A 125 -22.14 3.53 -15.38
CA LEU A 125 -22.91 4.48 -16.19
C LEU A 125 -22.75 5.89 -15.60
N LEU A 126 -22.59 6.87 -16.46
CA LEU A 126 -22.35 8.24 -16.00
C LEU A 126 -23.51 8.80 -15.15
N SER A 127 -24.74 8.35 -15.43
CA SER A 127 -25.93 8.72 -14.63
C SER A 127 -25.94 8.13 -13.21
N GLU A 128 -25.17 7.08 -12.96
CA GLU A 128 -25.05 6.41 -11.65
C GLU A 128 -23.95 7.03 -10.79
N ALA A 129 -23.08 7.83 -11.40
CA ALA A 129 -22.04 8.54 -10.67
C ALA A 129 -22.64 9.64 -9.77
N THR A 130 -21.96 9.92 -8.67
CA THR A 130 -22.42 10.91 -7.69
C THR A 130 -22.56 12.30 -8.34
N ASN A 131 -23.65 13.01 -8.06
CA ASN A 131 -23.79 14.39 -8.48
C ASN A 131 -22.79 15.27 -7.76
N GLY A 132 -21.85 15.86 -8.49
CA GLY A 132 -20.79 16.71 -7.97
C GLY A 132 -21.09 18.21 -7.98
N ALA A 133 -22.29 18.63 -8.37
CA ALA A 133 -22.60 20.06 -8.55
C ALA A 133 -22.52 20.88 -7.24
N SER A 134 -22.76 20.24 -6.09
CA SER A 134 -22.61 20.86 -4.75
C SER A 134 -21.16 21.17 -4.38
N ASP A 135 -20.20 20.50 -5.01
CA ASP A 135 -18.77 20.72 -4.74
C ASP A 135 -18.25 22.02 -5.39
N PHE A 136 -19.06 22.66 -6.22
CA PHE A 136 -18.69 23.85 -7.00
C PHE A 136 -19.49 25.08 -6.57
N ASP A 137 -18.81 26.11 -6.14
CA ASP A 137 -19.38 27.44 -5.96
C ASP A 137 -19.55 28.15 -7.32
N ASP A 138 -20.08 29.35 -7.33
CA ASP A 138 -20.36 30.09 -8.57
C ASP A 138 -19.10 30.53 -9.31
N ALA A 139 -18.00 30.76 -8.61
CA ALA A 139 -16.72 31.09 -9.21
C ALA A 139 -16.16 29.87 -9.96
N LEU A 140 -16.14 28.71 -9.32
CA LEU A 140 -15.69 27.45 -9.92
C LEU A 140 -16.58 27.02 -11.09
N LYS A 141 -17.89 27.23 -11.01
CA LYS A 141 -18.82 27.00 -12.13
C LYS A 141 -18.51 27.91 -13.33
N THR A 142 -18.08 29.15 -13.06
CA THR A 142 -17.67 30.07 -14.12
C THR A 142 -16.39 29.60 -14.80
N GLU A 143 -15.40 29.16 -14.03
CA GLU A 143 -14.17 28.57 -14.56
C GLU A 143 -14.44 27.28 -15.33
N LEU A 144 -15.33 26.43 -14.83
CA LEU A 144 -15.76 25.21 -15.51
C LEU A 144 -16.38 25.51 -16.88
N ASN A 145 -17.27 26.50 -16.97
CA ASN A 145 -17.87 26.94 -18.22
C ASN A 145 -16.82 27.48 -19.21
N ALA A 146 -15.87 28.27 -18.72
CA ALA A 146 -14.77 28.76 -19.54
C ALA A 146 -13.92 27.60 -20.10
N GLY A 147 -13.63 26.62 -19.25
CA GLY A 147 -12.91 25.42 -19.63
C GLY A 147 -13.65 24.56 -20.66
N LEU A 148 -14.94 24.35 -20.49
CA LEU A 148 -15.78 23.62 -21.42
C LEU A 148 -16.03 24.38 -22.74
N LYS A 149 -15.69 25.67 -22.80
CA LYS A 149 -16.10 26.59 -23.91
C LYS A 149 -17.59 26.58 -24.15
N GLY A 150 -18.37 26.46 -23.09
CA GLY A 150 -19.83 26.39 -23.13
C GLY A 150 -20.42 26.30 -21.73
N THR A 151 -21.74 26.24 -21.64
CA THR A 151 -22.42 26.08 -20.36
C THR A 151 -22.46 24.60 -19.94
N TYR A 152 -22.05 24.31 -18.72
CA TYR A 152 -22.16 22.95 -18.18
C TYR A 152 -23.65 22.53 -18.05
N GLY A 153 -23.90 21.22 -18.27
CA GLY A 153 -25.20 20.59 -17.99
C GLY A 153 -25.21 19.95 -16.61
N ASN A 154 -24.46 18.89 -16.47
CA ASN A 154 -24.32 18.16 -15.22
C ASN A 154 -22.83 17.93 -14.88
N ILE A 155 -22.55 17.77 -13.59
CA ILE A 155 -21.21 17.48 -13.04
C ILE A 155 -21.30 16.15 -12.31
N TYR A 156 -20.53 15.16 -12.75
CA TYR A 156 -20.50 13.81 -12.19
C TYR A 156 -19.15 13.55 -11.53
N LYS A 157 -19.16 13.26 -10.23
CA LYS A 157 -17.97 12.81 -9.50
C LYS A 157 -17.75 11.33 -9.80
N ILE A 158 -16.66 11.02 -10.49
CA ILE A 158 -16.37 9.66 -10.96
C ILE A 158 -15.33 8.94 -10.10
N TYR A 159 -14.47 9.68 -9.40
CA TYR A 159 -13.39 9.10 -8.59
C TYR A 159 -12.87 10.10 -7.57
N ASN A 160 -12.33 9.58 -6.49
CA ASN A 160 -11.54 10.36 -5.54
C ASN A 160 -10.24 9.62 -5.23
N ASP A 161 -9.17 10.37 -5.05
CA ASP A 161 -7.86 9.87 -4.71
C ASP A 161 -7.08 10.95 -3.96
N SER A 162 -5.83 10.69 -3.68
CA SER A 162 -4.93 11.60 -3.00
C SER A 162 -3.58 11.64 -3.72
N ILE A 163 -2.80 12.67 -3.47
CA ILE A 163 -1.51 12.86 -4.13
C ILE A 163 -0.52 13.45 -3.12
N SER A 164 0.67 12.86 -3.08
CA SER A 164 1.78 13.32 -2.23
C SER A 164 2.33 14.68 -2.66
N LEU A 165 3.20 15.23 -1.83
CA LEU A 165 3.91 16.46 -2.13
C LEU A 165 4.53 16.40 -3.53
N LYS A 166 4.19 17.37 -4.38
CA LYS A 166 4.74 17.50 -5.74
C LYS A 166 4.67 16.23 -6.60
N GLY A 167 3.78 15.30 -6.22
CA GLY A 167 3.57 14.04 -6.92
C GLY A 167 2.75 14.19 -8.20
N ASN A 168 2.75 13.11 -8.99
CA ASN A 168 1.93 12.97 -10.19
C ASN A 168 1.18 11.66 -10.16
N LYS A 169 -0.08 11.68 -10.61
CA LYS A 169 -0.85 10.46 -10.89
C LYS A 169 -1.40 10.50 -12.30
N GLU A 170 -1.23 9.42 -13.04
CA GLU A 170 -1.64 9.32 -14.44
C GLU A 170 -2.80 8.35 -14.60
N TYR A 171 -3.77 8.77 -15.41
CA TYR A 171 -5.01 8.01 -15.65
C TYR A 171 -5.33 7.91 -17.13
N ASP A 172 -6.01 6.83 -17.49
CA ASP A 172 -6.64 6.63 -18.78
C ASP A 172 -8.16 6.52 -18.59
N LEU A 173 -8.91 7.45 -19.20
CA LEU A 173 -10.37 7.49 -19.16
C LEU A 173 -10.93 7.03 -20.51
N TYR A 174 -11.76 6.01 -20.47
CA TYR A 174 -12.55 5.53 -21.61
C TYR A 174 -13.98 6.03 -21.46
N LEU A 175 -14.54 6.60 -22.50
CA LEU A 175 -15.93 7.01 -22.56
C LEU A 175 -16.57 6.49 -23.85
N PHE A 176 -17.72 5.86 -23.73
CA PHE A 176 -18.42 5.29 -24.88
C PHE A 176 -19.93 5.15 -24.62
N VAL A 177 -20.70 4.96 -25.71
CA VAL A 177 -22.13 4.69 -25.61
C VAL A 177 -22.35 3.26 -25.17
N ASP A 178 -23.06 3.07 -24.05
CA ASP A 178 -23.32 1.75 -23.45
C ASP A 178 -24.11 0.83 -24.40
N GLU A 179 -23.88 -0.47 -24.35
CA GLU A 179 -24.53 -1.47 -25.19
C GLU A 179 -26.03 -1.54 -25.02
N ASN A 180 -26.57 -1.12 -23.88
CA ASN A 180 -28.00 -1.07 -23.60
C ASN A 180 -28.67 0.19 -24.14
N ALA A 181 -27.89 1.13 -24.68
CA ALA A 181 -28.44 2.32 -25.31
C ALA A 181 -29.23 1.92 -26.56
N THR A 182 -30.41 2.47 -26.70
CA THR A 182 -31.25 2.21 -27.87
C THR A 182 -30.75 2.94 -29.12
N ASN A 183 -31.26 2.58 -30.30
CA ASN A 183 -30.93 3.28 -31.54
C ASN A 183 -31.32 4.79 -31.53
N THR A 184 -31.97 5.26 -30.47
CA THR A 184 -32.29 6.67 -30.26
C THR A 184 -31.06 7.55 -30.01
N THR A 185 -29.88 6.98 -29.77
CA THR A 185 -28.62 7.72 -29.64
C THR A 185 -27.97 8.06 -30.98
N MET A 186 -28.43 7.46 -32.08
CA MET A 186 -27.89 7.71 -33.42
C MET A 186 -28.15 9.15 -33.87
N GLY A 187 -27.11 9.80 -34.39
CA GLY A 187 -27.14 11.20 -34.82
C GLY A 187 -27.14 12.21 -33.68
N LYS A 188 -27.05 11.76 -32.43
CA LYS A 188 -26.92 12.60 -31.25
C LYS A 188 -25.44 12.86 -30.89
N THR A 189 -25.21 13.86 -30.06
CA THR A 189 -23.87 14.31 -29.64
C THR A 189 -23.74 14.28 -28.12
N PHE A 190 -22.52 13.98 -27.67
CA PHE A 190 -22.13 14.09 -26.27
C PHE A 190 -20.76 14.73 -26.21
N SER A 191 -20.60 15.77 -25.40
CA SER A 191 -19.36 16.46 -25.13
C SER A 191 -19.21 16.67 -23.64
N ALA A 192 -18.01 16.45 -23.13
CA ALA A 192 -17.70 16.58 -21.73
C ALA A 192 -16.24 17.00 -21.52
N GLY A 193 -15.93 17.50 -20.34
CA GLY A 193 -14.58 17.77 -19.86
C GLY A 193 -14.28 16.99 -18.59
N VAL A 194 -13.00 16.76 -18.34
CA VAL A 194 -12.52 16.23 -17.06
C VAL A 194 -12.07 17.40 -16.20
N ALA A 195 -12.57 17.47 -14.98
CA ALA A 195 -12.19 18.48 -14.01
C ALA A 195 -11.60 17.81 -12.76
N VAL A 196 -10.63 18.50 -12.13
CA VAL A 196 -10.08 18.13 -10.83
C VAL A 196 -10.37 19.22 -9.82
N LYS A 197 -10.76 18.82 -8.63
CA LYS A 197 -10.83 19.71 -7.47
C LYS A 197 -10.05 19.08 -6.32
N ALA A 198 -9.01 19.77 -5.86
CA ALA A 198 -8.29 19.36 -4.66
C ALA A 198 -9.03 19.85 -3.40
N TYR A 199 -8.85 19.13 -2.33
CA TYR A 199 -9.33 19.47 -1.00
C TYR A 199 -8.27 19.07 0.03
N ASP A 200 -8.27 19.76 1.17
CA ASP A 200 -7.38 19.41 2.26
C ASP A 200 -7.77 18.03 2.78
N ARG A 201 -6.80 17.15 2.82
CA ARG A 201 -6.92 15.81 3.37
C ARG A 201 -5.63 15.48 4.09
N GLU A 202 -5.76 15.00 5.29
CA GLU A 202 -4.64 14.35 5.96
C GLU A 202 -4.56 12.91 5.46
N PRO A 203 -3.36 12.38 5.15
CA PRO A 203 -3.21 10.99 4.81
C PRO A 203 -3.49 10.16 6.06
N ASN A 204 -4.16 9.04 5.86
CA ASN A 204 -4.45 8.12 6.96
C ASN A 204 -3.27 7.17 7.22
N SER A 205 -2.31 7.09 6.28
CA SER A 205 -1.21 6.14 6.36
C SER A 205 0.06 6.63 5.67
N LEU A 206 1.18 5.99 6.00
CA LEU A 206 2.46 6.21 5.34
C LEU A 206 2.36 5.99 3.82
N GLY A 207 1.70 4.92 3.39
CA GLY A 207 1.60 4.59 1.96
C GLY A 207 0.73 5.57 1.18
N GLU A 208 -0.29 6.17 1.79
CA GLU A 208 -1.04 7.26 1.15
C GLU A 208 -0.21 8.53 0.98
N PHE A 209 0.75 8.77 1.87
CA PHE A 209 1.62 9.96 1.86
C PHE A 209 2.73 9.84 0.83
N CYS A 210 3.36 8.66 0.71
CA CYS A 210 4.53 8.44 -0.13
C CYS A 210 4.23 8.55 -1.63
N GLY A 211 5.10 9.20 -2.37
CA GLY A 211 5.10 9.23 -3.84
C GLY A 211 5.84 8.04 -4.44
N SER A 212 5.32 7.49 -5.55
CA SER A 212 6.00 6.40 -6.26
C SER A 212 7.41 6.82 -6.70
N GLY A 213 8.43 6.02 -6.36
CA GLY A 213 9.84 6.30 -6.60
C GLY A 213 10.52 7.09 -5.48
N GLU A 214 9.79 7.53 -4.46
CA GLU A 214 10.35 8.17 -3.27
C GLU A 214 11.13 7.17 -2.42
N ASN A 215 12.26 7.60 -1.84
CA ASN A 215 13.01 6.77 -0.89
C ASN A 215 12.13 6.47 0.33
N LEU A 216 12.02 5.19 0.72
CA LEU A 216 11.11 4.78 1.78
C LEU A 216 11.49 5.36 3.14
N GLY A 217 12.79 5.48 3.44
CA GLY A 217 13.27 6.10 4.68
C GLY A 217 12.97 7.59 4.75
N GLU A 218 13.22 8.33 3.65
CA GLU A 218 12.87 9.75 3.56
C GLU A 218 11.36 9.98 3.68
N CYS A 219 10.57 9.07 3.12
CA CYS A 219 9.13 9.13 3.23
C CYS A 219 8.65 8.99 4.68
N ILE A 220 9.22 8.08 5.47
CA ILE A 220 8.95 7.93 6.92
C ILE A 220 9.26 9.23 7.66
N ILE A 221 10.42 9.85 7.40
CA ILE A 221 10.83 11.11 8.01
C ILE A 221 9.81 12.22 7.68
N ASN A 222 9.52 12.39 6.39
CA ASN A 222 8.66 13.46 5.89
C ASN A 222 7.21 13.30 6.40
N PHE A 223 6.70 12.07 6.47
CA PHE A 223 5.38 11.78 7.02
C PHE A 223 5.30 12.17 8.50
N ARG A 224 6.29 11.76 9.30
CA ARG A 224 6.36 12.16 10.71
C ARG A 224 6.51 13.68 10.88
N MET A 225 7.34 14.33 10.06
CA MET A 225 7.52 15.79 10.13
C MET A 225 6.25 16.55 9.80
N ALA A 226 5.49 16.07 8.83
CA ALA A 226 4.25 16.72 8.39
C ALA A 226 3.10 16.57 9.42
N TYR A 227 3.00 15.42 10.10
CA TYR A 227 1.83 15.06 10.91
C TYR A 227 2.10 14.90 12.41
N GLY A 228 3.36 14.98 12.82
CA GLY A 228 3.76 14.78 14.22
C GLY A 228 3.66 13.31 14.66
N ASN A 229 4.01 13.04 15.91
CA ASN A 229 4.06 11.67 16.42
C ASN A 229 2.67 11.00 16.43
N GLU A 230 1.68 11.65 16.98
CA GLU A 230 0.36 11.04 17.21
C GLU A 230 -0.41 10.72 15.92
N ASN A 231 -0.39 11.61 14.94
CA ASN A 231 -1.13 11.41 13.69
C ASN A 231 -0.39 10.48 12.72
N SER A 232 0.94 10.52 12.70
CA SER A 232 1.75 9.60 11.88
C SER A 232 1.91 8.22 12.51
N LYS A 233 1.67 8.09 13.82
CA LYS A 233 2.03 6.92 14.62
C LYS A 233 3.52 6.57 14.55
N ILE A 234 4.37 7.58 14.35
CA ILE A 234 5.83 7.47 14.30
C ILE A 234 6.43 8.41 15.33
N PHE A 235 7.19 7.86 16.28
CA PHE A 235 7.93 8.64 17.27
C PHE A 235 9.36 8.85 16.80
N TYR A 236 9.85 10.10 16.88
CA TYR A 236 11.23 10.46 16.60
C TYR A 236 12.02 10.61 17.89
N HIS A 237 12.97 9.71 18.12
CA HIS A 237 13.83 9.69 19.29
C HIS A 237 15.03 10.61 19.12
N ASN A 238 14.84 11.91 19.31
CA ASN A 238 15.88 12.91 19.19
C ASN A 238 16.55 13.25 20.53
N THR A 239 17.66 13.97 20.46
CA THR A 239 18.48 14.37 21.60
C THR A 239 17.75 15.29 22.59
N TYR A 240 16.64 15.90 22.21
CA TYR A 240 15.94 16.91 23.02
C TYR A 240 14.72 16.34 23.74
N ASP A 241 14.02 15.40 23.14
CA ASP A 241 12.71 14.92 23.61
C ASP A 241 12.74 13.50 24.18
N SER A 242 13.86 12.80 24.03
CA SER A 242 13.95 11.39 24.43
C SER A 242 15.28 11.09 25.10
N THR A 243 15.25 10.22 26.10
CA THR A 243 16.44 9.65 26.72
C THR A 243 17.17 8.68 25.79
N LEU A 244 16.57 8.29 24.66
CA LEU A 244 17.14 7.36 23.70
C LEU A 244 18.17 8.00 22.78
N SER A 245 17.93 9.19 22.28
CA SER A 245 18.85 10.02 21.45
C SER A 245 19.57 9.27 20.32
N ASP A 246 18.90 8.30 19.67
CA ASP A 246 19.49 7.49 18.60
C ASP A 246 19.09 7.96 17.19
N ASP A 247 18.31 9.06 17.13
CA ASP A 247 17.72 9.62 15.92
C ASP A 247 16.78 8.65 15.15
N SER A 248 16.35 7.57 15.79
CA SER A 248 15.42 6.61 15.17
C SER A 248 13.98 7.15 15.07
N TYR A 249 13.27 6.66 14.07
CA TYR A 249 11.85 6.88 13.85
C TYR A 249 11.15 5.54 14.03
N ARG A 250 10.36 5.36 15.10
CA ARG A 250 9.74 4.09 15.44
C ARG A 250 8.22 4.17 15.37
N PHE A 251 7.58 3.18 14.76
CA PHE A 251 6.12 3.05 14.78
C PHE A 251 5.63 2.60 16.15
N PHE A 252 4.55 3.22 16.66
CA PHE A 252 3.99 2.94 17.98
C PHE A 252 2.45 2.98 17.98
N GLY A 253 1.82 2.30 18.95
CA GLY A 253 0.38 2.34 19.17
C GLY A 253 -0.35 1.02 18.91
N ALA A 254 -1.67 1.09 18.83
CA ALA A 254 -2.52 -0.07 18.60
C ALA A 254 -2.36 -0.63 17.17
N SER A 255 -2.53 -1.95 17.03
CA SER A 255 -2.34 -2.63 15.73
C SER A 255 -3.28 -2.13 14.64
N GLU A 256 -4.46 -1.67 14.99
CA GLU A 256 -5.46 -1.15 14.05
C GLU A 256 -5.20 0.29 13.59
N ASP A 257 -4.42 1.04 14.39
CA ASP A 257 -4.08 2.44 14.09
C ASP A 257 -2.78 2.59 13.30
N VAL A 258 -1.97 1.53 13.20
CA VAL A 258 -0.64 1.56 12.60
C VAL A 258 -0.65 0.87 11.25
N GLU A 259 -0.66 1.64 10.17
CA GLU A 259 -0.69 1.14 8.80
C GLU A 259 0.72 1.12 8.21
N ASN A 260 1.52 0.13 8.59
CA ASN A 260 2.94 -0.03 8.24
C ASN A 260 3.26 -1.38 7.57
N PHE A 261 2.25 -2.01 6.93
CA PHE A 261 2.47 -3.28 6.24
C PHE A 261 3.25 -3.11 4.94
N VAL A 262 4.15 -4.07 4.69
CA VAL A 262 4.98 -4.16 3.49
C VAL A 262 4.85 -5.56 2.90
N CYS A 263 4.77 -5.65 1.58
CA CYS A 263 4.91 -6.91 0.85
C CYS A 263 6.38 -7.08 0.46
N PHE A 264 7.06 -8.09 1.02
CA PHE A 264 8.46 -8.39 0.74
C PHE A 264 8.63 -9.84 0.29
N GLY A 265 9.45 -10.06 -0.73
CA GLY A 265 9.69 -11.41 -1.28
C GLY A 265 8.71 -11.83 -2.37
N SER A 266 7.71 -11.01 -2.73
CA SER A 266 6.75 -11.30 -3.80
C SER A 266 6.25 -10.04 -4.48
N ASN A 267 6.05 -10.13 -5.80
CA ASN A 267 5.39 -9.12 -6.62
C ASN A 267 3.91 -9.46 -6.93
N GLU A 268 3.39 -10.56 -6.37
CA GLU A 268 2.01 -10.98 -6.59
C GLU A 268 1.01 -10.00 -5.96
N SER A 269 -0.14 -9.81 -6.63
CA SER A 269 -1.27 -9.05 -6.11
C SER A 269 -2.52 -9.94 -6.08
N PRO A 270 -3.17 -10.10 -4.92
CA PRO A 270 -2.79 -9.57 -3.60
C PRO A 270 -1.46 -10.14 -3.08
N CYS A 271 -0.85 -9.47 -2.08
CA CYS A 271 0.36 -9.97 -1.44
C CYS A 271 0.10 -11.32 -0.76
N PRO A 272 0.92 -12.36 -1.03
CA PRO A 272 0.81 -13.62 -0.32
C PRO A 272 1.01 -13.42 1.20
N LYS A 273 0.29 -14.17 2.02
CA LYS A 273 0.34 -14.03 3.49
C LYS A 273 1.74 -14.24 4.05
N GLU A 274 2.48 -15.18 3.51
CA GLU A 274 3.86 -15.49 3.86
C GLU A 274 4.84 -14.36 3.54
N ASN A 275 4.45 -13.42 2.68
CA ASN A 275 5.25 -12.26 2.26
C ASN A 275 4.83 -10.95 2.92
N LEU A 276 3.96 -11.00 3.94
CA LEU A 276 3.58 -9.83 4.72
C LEU A 276 4.60 -9.56 5.83
N TYR A 277 5.07 -8.32 5.87
CA TYR A 277 5.96 -7.76 6.87
C TYR A 277 5.37 -6.46 7.41
N ARG A 278 5.95 -5.97 8.51
CA ARG A 278 5.63 -4.65 9.06
C ARG A 278 6.91 -3.86 9.29
N ILE A 279 6.85 -2.54 9.13
CA ILE A 279 7.97 -1.64 9.39
C ILE A 279 8.06 -1.39 10.90
N ILE A 280 9.19 -1.76 11.53
CA ILE A 280 9.47 -1.38 12.93
C ILE A 280 9.80 0.11 12.99
N GLY A 281 10.65 0.56 12.08
CA GLY A 281 11.08 1.95 12.04
C GLY A 281 12.22 2.20 11.07
N LEU A 282 12.79 3.40 11.18
CA LEU A 282 13.99 3.84 10.49
C LEU A 282 15.09 4.04 11.53
N PHE A 283 16.25 3.40 11.34
CA PHE A 283 17.35 3.32 12.31
C PHE A 283 18.66 3.79 11.72
N TYR A 284 19.52 4.35 12.56
CA TYR A 284 20.81 4.89 12.19
C TYR A 284 21.97 4.15 12.86
N GLU A 285 23.18 4.65 12.70
CA GLU A 285 24.44 4.06 13.08
C GLU A 285 24.56 3.58 14.54
N THR A 286 23.98 4.34 15.47
CA THR A 286 24.11 4.09 16.92
C THR A 286 23.64 2.70 17.31
N GLU A 287 22.65 2.18 16.62
CA GLU A 287 22.07 0.88 16.91
C GLU A 287 22.79 -0.27 16.18
N HIS A 288 23.15 -0.09 14.91
CA HIS A 288 23.60 -1.19 14.06
C HIS A 288 24.90 -0.97 13.29
N GLY A 289 25.70 0.04 13.62
CA GLY A 289 27.02 0.24 13.02
C GLY A 289 27.02 0.62 11.53
N VAL A 290 25.92 1.16 11.01
CA VAL A 290 25.81 1.61 9.61
C VAL A 290 25.89 3.12 9.55
N VAL A 291 27.12 3.62 9.38
CA VAL A 291 27.44 5.05 9.44
C VAL A 291 26.65 5.88 8.43
N GLY A 292 25.90 6.84 8.94
CA GLY A 292 25.28 7.91 8.14
C GLY A 292 24.14 7.49 7.22
N GLN A 293 23.62 6.29 7.34
CA GLN A 293 22.49 5.78 6.55
C GLN A 293 21.30 5.46 7.45
N GLY A 294 20.13 5.96 7.08
CA GLY A 294 18.87 5.50 7.66
C GLY A 294 18.45 4.18 7.00
N LEU A 295 18.24 3.14 7.79
CA LEU A 295 17.81 1.82 7.34
C LEU A 295 16.41 1.49 7.86
N VAL A 296 15.50 1.14 6.97
CA VAL A 296 14.17 0.68 7.34
C VAL A 296 14.25 -0.76 7.84
N LYS A 297 13.78 -0.99 9.07
CA LYS A 297 13.75 -2.31 9.72
C LYS A 297 12.40 -2.96 9.53
N LEU A 298 12.39 -4.17 9.02
CA LEU A 298 11.19 -4.98 8.82
C LEU A 298 11.16 -6.16 9.79
N ILE A 299 9.95 -6.53 10.20
CA ILE A 299 9.66 -7.78 10.91
C ILE A 299 8.60 -8.56 10.13
N LYS A 300 8.78 -9.88 10.03
CA LYS A 300 7.75 -10.74 9.46
C LYS A 300 6.44 -10.61 10.25
N TYR A 301 5.31 -10.43 9.55
CA TYR A 301 4.03 -10.23 10.23
C TYR A 301 3.55 -11.51 10.89
N TYR A 302 3.42 -12.60 10.13
CA TYR A 302 3.08 -13.91 10.69
C TYR A 302 4.33 -14.63 11.19
N TYR A 303 4.16 -15.55 12.11
CA TYR A 303 5.23 -16.45 12.53
C TYR A 303 5.75 -17.26 11.34
N ALA A 304 7.05 -17.45 11.26
CA ALA A 304 7.64 -18.27 10.21
C ALA A 304 7.30 -19.74 10.45
N THR A 305 6.95 -20.43 9.38
CA THR A 305 6.54 -21.83 9.42
C THR A 305 7.74 -22.78 9.30
N LYS A 306 7.49 -24.05 9.58
CA LYS A 306 8.47 -25.13 9.40
C LYS A 306 9.01 -25.22 7.96
N GLU A 307 8.19 -24.93 6.98
CA GLU A 307 8.62 -24.88 5.58
C GLU A 307 9.58 -23.73 5.31
N GLN A 308 9.45 -22.64 6.07
CA GLN A 308 10.27 -21.44 5.93
C GLN A 308 11.56 -21.48 6.76
N LEU A 309 11.58 -22.18 7.90
CA LEU A 309 12.72 -22.22 8.81
C LEU A 309 13.47 -23.57 8.80
N GLY A 310 12.91 -24.59 8.15
CA GLY A 310 13.45 -25.94 8.19
C GLY A 310 13.05 -26.72 9.45
N THR A 311 13.62 -27.91 9.60
CA THR A 311 13.23 -28.87 10.66
C THR A 311 14.19 -28.92 11.85
N ILE A 312 15.34 -28.26 11.76
CA ILE A 312 16.34 -28.27 12.82
C ILE A 312 15.85 -27.38 13.96
N GLY A 313 15.92 -27.84 15.19
CA GLY A 313 15.41 -27.11 16.35
C GLY A 313 13.87 -26.99 16.41
N TYR A 314 13.14 -27.57 15.44
CA TYR A 314 11.69 -27.62 15.48
C TYR A 314 11.18 -28.57 16.57
N GLU A 315 10.30 -28.06 17.42
CA GLU A 315 9.73 -28.88 18.50
C GLU A 315 8.34 -29.41 18.12
N LYS A 316 7.42 -28.52 17.83
CA LYS A 316 6.03 -28.90 17.50
C LYS A 316 5.25 -27.74 16.90
N SER A 317 4.12 -28.07 16.28
CA SER A 317 3.09 -27.10 15.94
C SER A 317 2.10 -26.95 17.09
N PHE A 318 1.73 -25.69 17.37
CA PHE A 318 0.68 -25.36 18.32
C PHE A 318 -0.56 -24.91 17.55
N GLU A 319 -1.71 -25.56 17.81
CA GLU A 319 -2.99 -25.15 17.24
C GLU A 319 -3.64 -24.08 18.12
N ILE A 320 -3.91 -22.90 17.53
CA ILE A 320 -4.69 -21.86 18.20
C ILE A 320 -6.15 -22.31 18.23
N ALA A 321 -6.70 -22.51 19.43
CA ALA A 321 -8.10 -22.88 19.57
C ALA A 321 -9.02 -21.79 19.03
N PRO A 322 -10.15 -22.16 18.38
CA PRO A 322 -11.11 -21.19 17.83
C PRO A 322 -11.65 -20.18 18.85
N ASP A 323 -11.69 -20.56 20.13
CA ASP A 323 -12.18 -19.72 21.23
C ASP A 323 -11.30 -18.49 21.52
N TYR A 324 -10.07 -18.47 20.99
CA TYR A 324 -9.17 -17.30 21.08
C TYR A 324 -9.24 -16.38 19.87
N SER A 325 -10.04 -16.71 18.86
CA SER A 325 -10.23 -15.89 17.65
C SER A 325 -10.82 -14.50 17.94
N ASP A 326 -11.49 -14.34 19.08
CA ASP A 326 -12.10 -13.08 19.53
C ASP A 326 -11.11 -12.17 20.28
N VAL A 327 -9.92 -12.66 20.61
CA VAL A 327 -8.86 -11.82 21.18
C VAL A 327 -8.25 -10.97 20.07
N PRO A 328 -8.30 -9.63 20.13
CA PRO A 328 -7.85 -8.76 19.03
C PRO A 328 -6.40 -9.00 18.58
N SER A 329 -5.52 -9.47 19.48
CA SER A 329 -4.15 -9.86 19.17
C SER A 329 -4.04 -11.18 18.39
N TYR A 330 -5.03 -12.08 18.50
CA TYR A 330 -5.14 -13.31 17.71
C TYR A 330 -6.03 -13.09 16.49
N LYS A 331 -5.71 -12.20 15.62
CA LYS A 331 -6.56 -11.86 14.44
C LYS A 331 -6.70 -13.02 13.46
N GLY A 332 -7.13 -14.21 13.95
CA GLY A 332 -7.76 -15.28 13.17
C GLY A 332 -7.03 -15.84 11.93
N TYR A 333 -5.76 -15.50 11.74
CA TYR A 333 -5.05 -15.78 10.50
C TYR A 333 -4.11 -16.99 10.56
N LEU A 334 -3.77 -17.45 11.76
CA LEU A 334 -2.98 -18.66 11.95
C LEU A 334 -3.79 -19.66 12.76
N SER A 335 -4.15 -20.77 12.13
CA SER A 335 -4.68 -21.93 12.84
C SER A 335 -3.57 -22.72 13.54
N GLN A 336 -2.30 -22.42 13.22
CA GLN A 336 -1.16 -23.18 13.66
C GLN A 336 0.08 -22.29 13.76
N ILE A 337 0.84 -22.44 14.85
CA ILE A 337 2.12 -21.76 15.09
C ILE A 337 3.19 -22.82 15.29
N ASP A 338 4.27 -22.73 14.52
CA ASP A 338 5.42 -23.61 14.67
C ASP A 338 6.38 -23.06 15.72
N LEU A 339 6.81 -23.92 16.63
CA LEU A 339 7.64 -23.58 17.75
C LEU A 339 9.05 -24.16 17.58
N TYR A 340 10.04 -23.37 17.99
CA TYR A 340 11.45 -23.69 17.86
C TYR A 340 12.16 -23.52 19.19
N PHE A 341 13.13 -24.42 19.48
CA PHE A 341 14.14 -24.19 20.50
C PHE A 341 15.08 -23.07 20.09
N TRP A 342 15.64 -22.38 21.07
CA TRP A 342 16.72 -21.43 20.84
C TRP A 342 17.96 -22.14 20.29
N ASP A 343 18.32 -23.26 20.92
CA ASP A 343 19.42 -24.11 20.48
C ASP A 343 19.03 -25.60 20.56
N GLU A 344 19.34 -26.37 19.51
CA GLU A 344 19.01 -27.81 19.46
C GLU A 344 19.90 -28.65 20.36
N SER A 345 21.13 -28.20 20.65
CA SER A 345 22.08 -28.92 21.52
C SER A 345 21.77 -28.76 23.01
N ASP A 346 21.07 -27.67 23.36
CA ASP A 346 20.57 -27.43 24.71
C ASP A 346 19.15 -26.83 24.61
N ILE A 347 18.17 -27.69 24.68
CA ILE A 347 16.72 -27.33 24.50
C ILE A 347 16.19 -26.43 25.63
N SER A 348 16.91 -26.30 26.73
CA SER A 348 16.56 -25.40 27.83
C SER A 348 17.26 -24.04 27.73
N ALA A 349 18.17 -23.88 26.77
CA ALA A 349 18.92 -22.64 26.61
C ALA A 349 18.06 -21.47 26.12
N THR A 350 18.41 -20.31 26.62
CA THR A 350 17.84 -19.02 26.22
C THR A 350 18.94 -18.09 25.68
N SER A 351 18.56 -16.94 25.18
CA SER A 351 19.53 -15.91 24.75
C SER A 351 20.48 -15.43 25.86
N SER A 352 20.14 -15.69 27.13
CA SER A 352 20.99 -15.35 28.26
C SER A 352 22.13 -16.36 28.49
N GLU A 353 21.95 -17.63 28.10
CA GLU A 353 22.93 -18.69 28.25
C GLU A 353 23.77 -18.91 26.98
N ILE A 354 23.09 -18.97 25.82
CA ILE A 354 23.75 -19.10 24.51
C ILE A 354 23.52 -17.81 23.74
N PRO A 355 24.55 -17.01 23.47
CA PRO A 355 24.44 -15.84 22.62
C PRO A 355 23.88 -16.19 21.24
N TRP A 356 23.14 -15.25 20.66
CA TRP A 356 22.42 -15.44 19.41
C TRP A 356 23.29 -16.00 18.27
N ASP A 357 24.49 -15.48 18.10
CA ASP A 357 25.46 -15.90 17.07
C ASP A 357 25.93 -17.37 17.16
N ARG A 358 25.68 -18.01 18.29
CA ARG A 358 26.02 -19.42 18.54
C ARG A 358 24.81 -20.32 18.64
N SER A 359 23.59 -19.77 18.54
CA SER A 359 22.35 -20.55 18.58
C SER A 359 22.12 -21.30 17.26
N THR A 360 21.43 -22.43 17.36
CA THR A 360 20.93 -23.15 16.18
C THR A 360 19.98 -22.28 15.37
N LEU A 361 19.17 -21.46 16.05
CA LEU A 361 18.20 -20.56 15.42
C LEU A 361 18.90 -19.60 14.45
N TYR A 362 20.02 -19.00 14.85
CA TYR A 362 20.81 -18.13 13.97
C TYR A 362 21.49 -18.91 12.84
N GLY A 363 22.30 -19.91 13.19
CA GLY A 363 23.24 -20.54 12.26
C GLY A 363 22.58 -21.47 11.25
N GLN A 364 21.29 -21.83 11.44
CA GLN A 364 20.61 -22.77 10.56
C GLN A 364 19.23 -22.28 10.12
N ASN A 365 18.37 -21.87 11.05
CA ASN A 365 16.99 -21.54 10.69
C ASN A 365 16.88 -20.20 9.96
N LEU A 366 17.55 -19.14 10.45
CA LEU A 366 17.52 -17.83 9.78
C LEU A 366 18.31 -17.83 8.46
N GLU A 367 19.38 -18.62 8.36
CA GLU A 367 20.09 -18.84 7.11
C GLU A 367 19.21 -19.58 6.08
N PHE A 368 18.49 -20.61 6.52
CA PHE A 368 17.53 -21.32 5.66
C PHE A 368 16.42 -20.38 5.16
N PHE A 369 15.91 -19.53 6.06
CA PHE A 369 14.89 -18.53 5.72
C PHE A 369 15.40 -17.53 4.67
N LEU A 370 16.61 -16.99 4.85
CA LEU A 370 17.22 -16.06 3.91
C LEU A 370 17.40 -16.68 2.52
N ASN A 371 17.86 -17.92 2.47
CA ASN A 371 18.13 -18.65 1.21
C ASN A 371 16.84 -19.02 0.43
N ALA A 372 15.67 -18.87 1.04
CA ALA A 372 14.40 -19.05 0.35
C ALA A 372 13.99 -17.86 -0.55
N PHE A 373 14.62 -16.69 -0.37
CA PHE A 373 14.39 -15.53 -1.24
C PHE A 373 15.16 -15.65 -2.56
N SER A 374 14.63 -15.05 -3.63
CA SER A 374 15.38 -14.83 -4.85
C SER A 374 16.48 -13.77 -4.64
N ASN A 375 17.51 -13.79 -5.48
CA ASN A 375 18.62 -12.83 -5.41
C ASN A 375 18.14 -11.38 -5.46
N ASP A 376 17.13 -11.07 -6.27
CA ASP A 376 16.57 -9.70 -6.39
C ASP A 376 16.00 -9.18 -5.06
N TRP A 377 15.51 -10.09 -4.20
CA TRP A 377 15.03 -9.72 -2.87
C TRP A 377 16.14 -9.71 -1.82
N ILE A 378 17.12 -10.62 -1.93
CA ILE A 378 18.30 -10.62 -1.04
C ILE A 378 19.11 -9.34 -1.21
N GLU A 379 19.26 -8.81 -2.43
CA GLU A 379 19.96 -7.55 -2.71
C GLU A 379 19.30 -6.33 -2.06
N LYS A 380 18.03 -6.43 -1.66
CA LYS A 380 17.33 -5.38 -0.90
C LYS A 380 17.54 -5.46 0.60
N ILE A 381 18.19 -6.52 1.10
CA ILE A 381 18.47 -6.73 2.52
C ILE A 381 19.89 -6.22 2.82
N GLN A 382 20.01 -5.34 3.80
CA GLN A 382 21.28 -4.77 4.22
C GLN A 382 22.00 -5.72 5.19
N LEU A 383 23.28 -5.95 4.94
CA LEU A 383 24.16 -6.58 5.91
C LEU A 383 24.48 -5.56 7.01
N VAL A 384 24.20 -5.89 8.27
CA VAL A 384 24.41 -4.99 9.42
C VAL A 384 25.09 -5.69 10.58
N ASP A 385 25.66 -4.91 11.49
CA ASP A 385 26.30 -5.39 12.70
C ASP A 385 25.28 -5.46 13.85
N TRP A 386 24.66 -6.62 14.02
CA TRP A 386 23.70 -6.87 15.11
C TRP A 386 24.41 -6.86 16.45
N LYS A 387 24.00 -5.96 17.34
CA LYS A 387 24.52 -5.89 18.70
C LYS A 387 23.84 -6.94 19.57
N LEU A 388 24.62 -7.66 20.37
CA LEU A 388 24.11 -8.76 21.17
C LEU A 388 23.80 -8.35 22.62
N GLY A 389 24.08 -7.10 22.98
CA GLY A 389 23.95 -6.63 24.36
C GLY A 389 24.99 -7.23 25.31
N GLY A 390 25.24 -6.55 26.42
CA GLY A 390 26.20 -7.00 27.43
C GLY A 390 25.55 -7.37 28.75
N GLU A 391 24.35 -6.91 28.99
CA GLU A 391 23.68 -7.04 30.27
C GLU A 391 22.34 -7.74 30.10
N ILE A 392 21.95 -8.49 31.14
CA ILE A 392 20.63 -9.15 31.16
C ILE A 392 19.58 -8.12 31.52
N ILE A 393 18.49 -8.09 30.74
CA ILE A 393 17.33 -7.28 31.01
C ILE A 393 16.46 -7.96 32.07
N ASP A 394 16.08 -7.21 33.09
CA ASP A 394 15.30 -7.68 34.23
C ASP A 394 13.90 -7.04 34.21
N GLU A 395 12.86 -7.84 34.31
CA GLU A 395 11.47 -7.39 34.15
C GLU A 395 10.98 -6.43 35.22
N ASP A 396 11.51 -6.53 36.43
CA ASP A 396 11.06 -5.72 37.58
C ASP A 396 11.76 -4.37 37.67
N THR A 397 12.89 -4.21 36.98
CA THR A 397 13.71 -3.01 37.08
C THR A 397 13.92 -2.29 35.76
N ASP A 398 13.77 -2.98 34.64
CA ASP A 398 14.00 -2.39 33.32
C ASP A 398 12.70 -1.94 32.64
N ASN A 399 12.83 -0.90 31.86
CA ASN A 399 11.81 -0.33 30.97
C ASN A 399 12.33 -0.28 29.53
N ALA A 400 11.59 0.28 28.58
CA ALA A 400 11.98 0.38 27.19
C ALA A 400 13.39 1.01 27.00
N PHE A 401 13.66 2.08 27.72
CA PHE A 401 14.91 2.85 27.58
C PHE A 401 16.12 2.12 28.16
N SER A 402 15.99 1.52 29.34
CA SER A 402 17.09 0.75 29.95
C SER A 402 17.34 -0.56 29.22
N ALA A 403 16.29 -1.21 28.70
CA ALA A 403 16.43 -2.38 27.84
C ALA A 403 17.26 -2.04 26.59
N TYR A 404 16.88 -0.98 25.88
CA TYR A 404 17.62 -0.52 24.70
C TYR A 404 19.10 -0.23 25.04
N ALA A 405 19.38 0.48 26.14
CA ALA A 405 20.73 0.80 26.55
C ALA A 405 21.57 -0.46 26.80
N LYS A 406 20.97 -1.51 27.36
CA LYS A 406 21.60 -2.81 27.58
C LYS A 406 21.84 -3.57 26.27
N GLU A 407 20.90 -3.51 25.33
CA GLU A 407 20.97 -4.17 24.02
C GLU A 407 22.09 -3.63 23.15
N ILE A 408 22.26 -2.30 23.12
CA ILE A 408 23.30 -1.66 22.29
C ILE A 408 24.69 -1.64 22.96
N ASN A 409 24.80 -2.05 24.22
CA ASN A 409 26.07 -2.10 24.94
C ASN A 409 26.96 -3.22 24.39
N THR A 410 28.10 -2.85 23.81
CA THR A 410 29.07 -3.79 23.21
C THR A 410 30.23 -4.13 24.11
N ASN A 411 30.18 -3.73 25.40
CA ASN A 411 31.33 -3.92 26.31
C ASN A 411 31.68 -5.39 26.62
N SER A 412 30.72 -6.29 26.45
CA SER A 412 30.91 -7.72 26.77
C SER A 412 30.81 -8.66 25.59
N GLU A 413 30.24 -8.24 24.47
CA GLU A 413 30.12 -9.08 23.27
C GLU A 413 30.28 -8.27 21.98
N ASN A 414 31.00 -8.85 21.01
CA ASN A 414 31.14 -8.22 19.69
C ASN A 414 29.84 -8.29 18.90
N PRO A 415 29.53 -7.27 18.09
CA PRO A 415 28.43 -7.33 17.14
C PRO A 415 28.60 -8.48 16.13
N VAL A 416 27.49 -9.03 15.65
CA VAL A 416 27.45 -10.07 14.64
C VAL A 416 27.03 -9.49 13.31
N ASN A 417 27.87 -9.65 12.30
CA ASN A 417 27.56 -9.17 10.96
C ASN A 417 26.66 -10.17 10.24
N ALA A 418 25.39 -9.82 10.04
CA ALA A 418 24.38 -10.71 9.44
C ALA A 418 23.29 -9.95 8.67
N TYR A 419 22.69 -10.62 7.69
CA TYR A 419 21.54 -10.13 6.94
C TYR A 419 20.24 -10.24 7.74
N MET A 420 20.08 -11.31 8.51
CA MET A 420 18.86 -11.63 9.25
C MET A 420 19.13 -11.66 10.74
N GLY A 421 18.13 -11.24 11.51
CA GLY A 421 18.10 -11.32 12.95
C GLY A 421 16.70 -11.56 13.46
N LEU A 422 16.52 -11.26 14.73
CA LEU A 422 15.24 -11.21 15.41
C LEU A 422 15.04 -9.78 15.93
N MET A 423 13.81 -9.45 16.33
CA MET A 423 13.57 -8.17 16.99
C MET A 423 14.31 -8.09 18.33
N TYR A 424 14.64 -6.89 18.73
CA TYR A 424 15.05 -6.61 20.10
C TYR A 424 13.82 -6.51 21.02
N LEU A 425 14.00 -6.73 22.31
CA LEU A 425 12.93 -6.51 23.27
C LEU A 425 12.49 -5.04 23.29
N SER A 426 13.42 -4.11 23.11
CA SER A 426 13.09 -2.68 22.97
C SER A 426 12.23 -2.38 21.75
N ASP A 427 12.41 -3.07 20.62
CA ASP A 427 11.52 -2.94 19.46
C ASP A 427 10.07 -3.28 19.82
N PHE A 428 9.90 -4.36 20.61
CA PHE A 428 8.59 -4.79 21.08
C PHE A 428 7.95 -3.76 22.00
N VAL A 429 8.71 -3.19 22.93
CA VAL A 429 8.14 -2.25 23.92
C VAL A 429 7.85 -0.89 23.30
N PHE A 430 8.75 -0.37 22.46
CA PHE A 430 8.51 0.90 21.74
C PHE A 430 7.37 0.81 20.71
N ALA A 431 6.96 -0.38 20.33
CA ALA A 431 5.78 -0.58 19.49
C ALA A 431 4.45 -0.33 20.22
N SER A 432 4.46 -0.21 21.54
CA SER A 432 3.28 0.10 22.37
C SER A 432 3.04 1.61 22.51
N ASP A 433 1.95 1.97 23.18
CA ASP A 433 1.67 3.36 23.52
C ASP A 433 2.79 4.00 24.36
N ILE A 434 3.05 5.28 24.13
CA ILE A 434 4.13 6.08 24.76
C ILE A 434 4.07 6.01 26.28
N ASP A 435 2.88 6.00 26.87
CA ASP A 435 2.67 5.93 28.33
C ASP A 435 3.24 4.65 28.97
N SER A 436 3.51 3.62 28.17
CA SER A 436 4.08 2.36 28.64
C SER A 436 5.60 2.35 28.70
N TRP A 437 6.29 3.20 27.96
CA TRP A 437 7.74 3.11 27.77
C TRP A 437 8.60 3.32 29.01
N SER A 438 8.10 4.16 29.95
CA SER A 438 8.77 4.44 31.21
C SER A 438 8.46 3.46 32.34
N LYS A 439 7.47 2.58 32.15
CA LYS A 439 7.09 1.56 33.12
C LYS A 439 7.97 0.33 32.97
N THR A 440 8.15 -0.41 34.06
CA THR A 440 8.86 -1.70 34.01
C THR A 440 8.08 -2.73 33.21
N PHE A 441 8.75 -3.80 32.77
CA PHE A 441 8.08 -4.86 32.02
C PHE A 441 7.01 -5.56 32.86
N SER A 442 7.24 -5.74 34.16
CA SER A 442 6.28 -6.33 35.09
C SER A 442 5.02 -5.43 35.28
N GLU A 443 5.19 -4.10 35.36
CA GLU A 443 4.08 -3.15 35.43
C GLU A 443 3.24 -3.11 34.15
N ASN A 444 3.86 -3.35 32.99
CA ASN A 444 3.21 -3.29 31.69
C ASN A 444 2.66 -4.62 31.21
N ARG A 445 2.81 -5.69 31.98
CA ARG A 445 2.47 -7.05 31.55
C ARG A 445 1.08 -7.18 30.92
N GLU A 446 0.08 -6.53 31.50
CA GLU A 446 -1.28 -6.55 30.96
C GLU A 446 -1.44 -5.70 29.69
N ASN A 447 -0.67 -4.63 29.54
CA ASN A 447 -0.72 -3.74 28.37
C ASN A 447 -0.08 -4.37 27.13
N TYR A 448 0.96 -5.20 27.29
CA TYR A 448 1.60 -5.90 26.18
C TYR A 448 0.76 -7.06 25.62
N ALA A 449 -0.12 -7.64 26.44
CA ALA A 449 -1.08 -8.64 26.00
C ALA A 449 -2.23 -8.06 25.21
N ASN A 450 -2.45 -6.75 25.31
CA ASN A 450 -3.60 -6.05 24.79
C ASN A 450 -3.32 -5.39 23.44
N ILE A 451 -4.41 -4.93 22.83
CA ILE A 451 -4.52 -4.27 21.52
C ILE A 451 -3.61 -3.06 21.29
N ASN A 452 -2.96 -2.54 22.33
CA ASN A 452 -2.17 -1.30 22.31
C ASN A 452 -0.70 -1.50 21.94
N ASN A 453 -0.35 -2.65 21.36
CA ASN A 453 0.98 -2.92 20.84
C ASN A 453 0.86 -3.57 19.46
N TRP A 454 1.19 -2.82 18.40
CA TRP A 454 0.98 -3.28 17.03
C TRP A 454 1.86 -4.47 16.63
N ILE A 455 3.01 -4.67 17.27
CA ILE A 455 3.92 -5.77 16.96
C ILE A 455 3.51 -7.08 17.63
N SER A 456 2.71 -7.00 18.70
CA SER A 456 2.23 -8.16 19.44
C SER A 456 1.30 -9.01 18.59
N MET A 457 1.60 -10.30 18.48
CA MET A 457 0.78 -11.31 17.79
C MET A 457 0.09 -12.26 18.78
N GLY A 458 0.21 -11.97 20.08
CA GLY A 458 -0.44 -12.76 21.10
C GLY A 458 0.25 -14.09 21.44
N PHE A 459 1.45 -14.35 20.96
CA PHE A 459 2.25 -15.53 21.28
C PHE A 459 3.71 -15.14 21.61
N ASN A 460 4.44 -16.02 22.30
CA ASN A 460 5.82 -15.76 22.65
C ASN A 460 6.71 -15.78 21.40
N ASP A 461 7.50 -14.74 21.25
CA ASP A 461 8.51 -14.60 20.20
C ASP A 461 9.91 -14.74 20.77
N TRP A 462 10.80 -15.36 20.01
CA TRP A 462 12.24 -15.23 20.26
C TRP A 462 12.73 -13.81 19.95
N THR A 463 13.56 -13.26 20.83
CA THR A 463 14.25 -11.97 20.65
C THR A 463 15.76 -12.14 20.74
N ILE A 464 16.54 -11.23 20.16
CA ILE A 464 18.00 -11.22 20.30
C ILE A 464 18.43 -10.85 21.73
N SER A 465 17.63 -10.04 22.42
CA SER A 465 17.97 -9.47 23.71
C SER A 465 18.17 -10.53 24.78
N LYS A 466 19.17 -10.33 25.64
CA LYS A 466 19.41 -11.17 26.82
C LYS A 466 18.39 -10.83 27.90
N TYR A 467 17.37 -11.64 28.03
CA TYR A 467 16.27 -11.43 28.97
C TYR A 467 16.22 -12.52 30.03
N LYS A 468 16.19 -12.11 31.29
CA LYS A 468 16.03 -13.03 32.40
C LYS A 468 14.54 -13.21 32.67
N ILE A 469 14.06 -14.40 32.39
CA ILE A 469 12.69 -14.80 32.75
C ILE A 469 12.74 -15.30 34.19
N ASN A 470 12.32 -14.47 35.13
CA ASN A 470 11.99 -14.91 36.48
C ASN A 470 10.50 -15.31 36.46
N ASP A 471 10.21 -16.59 36.21
CA ASP A 471 8.88 -17.22 36.30
C ASP A 471 7.72 -16.49 35.59
N VAL A 472 8.00 -15.66 34.58
CA VAL A 472 6.99 -14.81 34.02
C VAL A 472 6.94 -14.81 32.51
N LYS A 473 5.83 -15.19 32.07
CA LYS A 473 5.25 -15.08 30.75
C LYS A 473 5.31 -13.63 30.27
N LEU A 474 6.12 -13.32 29.26
CA LEU A 474 5.73 -12.26 28.33
C LEU A 474 4.29 -12.55 27.94
N PRO A 475 3.46 -11.50 27.83
CA PRO A 475 2.01 -11.67 27.99
C PRO A 475 1.40 -12.44 26.85
N VAL A 476 1.42 -13.74 26.95
CA VAL A 476 0.41 -14.57 26.33
C VAL A 476 0.14 -15.80 27.15
N TYR A 477 -1.07 -15.92 27.50
CA TYR A 477 -1.71 -17.02 28.13
C TYR A 477 -1.50 -18.33 27.36
N ILE A 478 -0.41 -19.08 27.63
CA ILE A 478 -0.51 -20.53 27.50
C ILE A 478 0.61 -21.14 28.34
N GLY A 479 0.20 -21.97 29.30
CA GLY A 479 1.05 -22.49 30.35
C GLY A 479 2.26 -23.28 29.87
N ASN A 480 3.35 -23.15 30.63
CA ASN A 480 4.53 -24.04 30.66
C ASN A 480 5.34 -24.26 29.38
N LEU A 481 5.46 -23.28 28.47
CA LEU A 481 6.35 -23.39 27.31
C LEU A 481 7.54 -22.41 27.45
N ILE A 482 8.39 -22.61 28.45
CA ILE A 482 9.58 -21.79 28.69
C ILE A 482 10.70 -22.14 27.69
N GLU A 483 10.61 -23.30 27.05
CA GLU A 483 11.71 -23.87 26.25
C GLU A 483 11.59 -23.59 24.76
N THR A 484 10.41 -23.22 24.25
CA THR A 484 10.17 -22.99 22.82
C THR A 484 9.32 -21.76 22.57
N SER A 485 9.65 -21.03 21.50
CA SER A 485 8.89 -19.85 21.06
C SER A 485 8.74 -19.83 19.55
N ALA A 486 7.83 -19.00 19.08
CA ALA A 486 7.65 -18.70 17.67
C ALA A 486 8.80 -17.81 17.16
N VAL A 487 8.99 -17.80 15.86
CA VAL A 487 10.08 -17.07 15.20
C VAL A 487 9.52 -16.11 14.18
N ARG A 488 9.88 -14.84 14.31
CA ARG A 488 9.62 -13.81 13.30
C ARG A 488 10.92 -13.18 12.83
N PRO A 489 11.45 -13.60 11.68
CA PRO A 489 12.69 -13.02 11.13
C PRO A 489 12.55 -11.52 10.94
N THR A 490 13.63 -10.81 11.27
CA THR A 490 13.73 -9.36 11.22
C THR A 490 15.00 -8.98 10.44
N PHE A 491 14.93 -7.93 9.62
CA PHE A 491 16.07 -7.48 8.82
C PHE A 491 15.95 -6.00 8.44
N TYR A 492 17.01 -5.45 7.90
CA TYR A 492 17.09 -4.08 7.44
C TYR A 492 17.10 -4.04 5.91
N LEU A 493 16.37 -3.08 5.36
CA LEU A 493 16.42 -2.80 3.92
C LEU A 493 17.63 -1.93 3.61
N VAL A 494 18.23 -2.13 2.42
CA VAL A 494 19.21 -1.18 1.90
C VAL A 494 18.58 0.20 1.76
N ASN A 495 19.36 1.23 1.97
CA ASN A 495 18.85 2.60 2.02
C ASN A 495 18.33 3.12 0.66
N SER A 496 18.62 2.43 -0.44
CA SER A 496 18.15 2.79 -1.79
C SER A 496 16.72 2.31 -2.11
N VAL A 497 16.09 1.55 -1.23
CA VAL A 497 14.74 1.04 -1.44
C VAL A 497 13.75 2.19 -1.52
N SER A 498 12.91 2.17 -2.55
CA SER A 498 11.87 3.19 -2.74
C SER A 498 10.47 2.60 -2.73
N TYR A 499 9.52 3.46 -2.36
CA TYR A 499 8.09 3.19 -2.39
C TYR A 499 7.61 3.09 -3.84
N VAL A 500 6.75 2.10 -4.13
CA VAL A 500 6.11 1.91 -5.43
C VAL A 500 4.61 2.20 -5.36
N SER A 501 3.92 1.54 -4.44
CA SER A 501 2.46 1.63 -4.28
C SER A 501 2.01 1.02 -2.96
N GLY A 502 0.71 1.04 -2.69
CA GLY A 502 0.07 0.43 -1.52
C GLY A 502 -0.14 1.41 -0.37
N SER A 503 -1.26 1.29 0.34
CA SER A 503 -1.61 2.19 1.45
C SER A 503 -0.87 1.88 2.76
N GLY A 504 -0.29 0.69 2.90
CA GLY A 504 0.31 0.21 4.15
C GLY A 504 -0.66 -0.56 5.04
N THR A 505 -1.89 -0.80 4.58
CA THR A 505 -2.84 -1.69 5.25
C THR A 505 -2.52 -3.16 4.98
N ILE A 506 -3.08 -4.08 5.77
CA ILE A 506 -2.88 -5.52 5.55
C ILE A 506 -3.43 -5.99 4.19
N SER A 507 -4.51 -5.39 3.70
CA SER A 507 -5.12 -5.72 2.41
C SER A 507 -4.43 -5.06 1.21
N ASP A 508 -3.72 -3.97 1.45
CA ASP A 508 -2.98 -3.20 0.44
C ASP A 508 -1.62 -2.76 1.00
N PRO A 509 -0.70 -3.71 1.26
CA PRO A 509 0.61 -3.41 1.84
C PRO A 509 1.49 -2.61 0.88
N ILE A 510 2.38 -1.80 1.45
CA ILE A 510 3.40 -1.05 0.70
C ILE A 510 4.18 -2.01 -0.20
N ARG A 511 4.31 -1.64 -1.46
CA ARG A 511 5.18 -2.28 -2.44
C ARG A 511 6.46 -1.47 -2.59
N ILE A 512 7.56 -2.15 -2.73
CA ILE A 512 8.90 -1.58 -2.87
C ILE A 512 9.58 -2.10 -4.13
N ASN A 513 10.48 -1.29 -4.67
CA ASN A 513 11.25 -1.66 -5.88
C ASN A 513 12.46 -2.55 -5.56
#